data_697c58f029c678d7dae6946b2d20bc29
#
_entry.id   697c58f029c678d7dae6946b2d20bc29
#
_cell.length_a   1.000
_cell.length_b   1.000
_cell.length_c   1.000
_cell.angle_alpha   90.00
_cell.angle_beta   90.00
_cell.angle_gamma   90.00
#
_symmetry.space_group_name_H-M   'P 1'
#
loop_
_entity.id
_entity.type
_entity.pdbx_description
1 polymer ?
#
loop_
_entity_poly.entity_id
_entity_poly.type
_entity_poly.pdbx_seq_one_letter_code
_entity_poly.pdbx_strand_id
1 'polypeptide(L)'
;MTTIQMTTSLLEMDGDEMTRIIWQMIKDELICPFVDLKTEYYDLGLENRNATDDMVTIESAEATKRLGVAVKCATITPNAARVEEYDLKQMWKSPNGTIRAMLDGTVFRTPIIVKGIEPCVRNWTRPITIARHAYGDVYKNAEIRVPGPGKVELVYTGDDGTEIRELVHEYDGAGVAQGMHNLDASIASFAMSCFEFALDTKQDLWFATKDTISKKYDHRFKDIFQEIYDDKYAARFEEAGIEYFYTLIDDAVARVMKAEGGFIWACKNYDGDVMSDMVSSAFGSLAMMTSVLVSPAGVYEYEAAHGTVQRHYYKHLEGKETSTNSVATIFAWSGALRKRGELDELPDLVAFADRLEAATLATIEAGEMTGDLARITTLPNPVTLSTGEFIQAIAKRLAA
;
A
#
# COMPACT_ATOMS: atom_id res chain seq x y z
N MET A 1 26.41 14.34 16.97
CA MET A 1 25.11 15.01 16.71
C MET A 1 24.21 14.79 17.88
N THR A 2 23.40 15.76 18.26
CA THR A 2 22.39 15.58 19.34
C THR A 2 21.29 14.68 18.79
N THR A 3 20.90 13.63 19.53
CA THR A 3 19.83 12.73 19.14
C THR A 3 18.48 13.45 19.12
N ILE A 4 17.71 13.33 18.05
CA ILE A 4 16.39 13.95 17.90
C ILE A 4 15.42 13.27 18.87
N GLN A 5 14.74 14.03 19.71
CA GLN A 5 13.82 13.52 20.70
C GLN A 5 12.39 13.48 20.14
N MET A 6 11.77 12.30 20.13
CA MET A 6 10.35 12.17 19.81
C MET A 6 9.51 12.49 21.06
N THR A 7 8.39 13.19 20.86
CA THR A 7 7.43 13.52 21.93
C THR A 7 6.34 12.47 22.07
N THR A 8 5.80 12.02 20.97
CA THR A 8 4.73 11.01 20.91
C THR A 8 5.25 9.72 20.26
N SER A 9 4.78 8.57 20.73
CA SER A 9 5.14 7.29 20.15
C SER A 9 4.55 7.11 18.74
N LEU A 10 5.32 6.45 17.89
CA LEU A 10 4.89 5.89 16.62
C LEU A 10 4.42 4.45 16.86
N LEU A 11 3.33 4.02 16.24
CA LEU A 11 2.98 2.61 16.26
C LEU A 11 3.91 1.82 15.33
N GLU A 12 4.53 0.79 15.85
CA GLU A 12 5.39 -0.13 15.11
C GLU A 12 4.75 -1.51 15.03
N MET A 13 4.46 -1.96 13.81
CA MET A 13 3.99 -3.31 13.52
C MET A 13 5.11 -4.10 12.86
N ASP A 14 5.74 -5.01 13.58
CA ASP A 14 6.75 -5.92 13.03
C ASP A 14 6.09 -7.02 12.20
N GLY A 15 6.86 -7.73 11.40
CA GLY A 15 6.34 -8.71 10.44
C GLY A 15 7.14 -10.00 10.38
N ASP A 16 7.31 -10.52 9.16
CA ASP A 16 7.82 -11.86 8.93
C ASP A 16 9.07 -11.89 8.03
N GLU A 17 9.79 -12.99 8.12
CA GLU A 17 10.82 -13.47 7.19
C GLU A 17 11.94 -12.43 6.93
N MET A 18 12.39 -12.27 5.68
CA MET A 18 13.51 -11.39 5.33
C MET A 18 13.21 -9.92 5.63
N THR A 19 11.96 -9.50 5.52
CA THR A 19 11.57 -8.12 5.81
C THR A 19 11.70 -7.79 7.30
N ARG A 20 11.45 -8.72 8.22
CA ARG A 20 11.70 -8.55 9.66
C ARG A 20 13.19 -8.32 9.96
N ILE A 21 14.07 -9.04 9.28
CA ILE A 21 15.51 -8.87 9.44
C ILE A 21 15.95 -7.50 8.96
N ILE A 22 15.50 -7.09 7.77
CA ILE A 22 15.78 -5.77 7.20
C ILE A 22 15.20 -4.67 8.09
N TRP A 23 14.02 -4.87 8.64
CA TRP A 23 13.36 -3.94 9.56
C TRP A 23 14.24 -3.58 10.76
N GLN A 24 14.79 -4.60 11.40
CA GLN A 24 15.70 -4.39 12.53
C GLN A 24 17.00 -3.68 12.11
N MET A 25 17.60 -4.07 10.97
CA MET A 25 18.81 -3.42 10.45
C MET A 25 18.58 -1.93 10.16
N ILE A 26 17.44 -1.56 9.59
CA ILE A 26 17.07 -0.16 9.33
C ILE A 26 16.97 0.62 10.65
N LYS A 27 16.32 0.07 11.66
CA LYS A 27 16.23 0.71 12.98
C LYS A 27 17.61 0.93 13.58
N ASP A 28 18.44 -0.11 13.61
CA ASP A 28 19.73 -0.10 14.31
C ASP A 28 20.76 0.80 13.61
N GLU A 29 20.80 0.79 12.27
CA GLU A 29 21.85 1.46 11.50
C GLU A 29 21.43 2.83 10.95
N LEU A 30 20.14 3.04 10.65
CA LEU A 30 19.68 4.25 9.97
C LEU A 30 18.86 5.19 10.86
N ILE A 31 18.16 4.69 11.89
CA ILE A 31 17.22 5.51 12.67
C ILE A 31 17.72 5.77 14.08
N CYS A 32 17.97 4.73 14.88
CA CYS A 32 18.33 4.85 16.30
C CYS A 32 19.64 5.64 16.57
N PRO A 33 20.63 5.66 15.66
CA PRO A 33 21.81 6.53 15.86
C PRO A 33 21.49 8.04 15.84
N PHE A 34 20.37 8.44 15.24
CA PHE A 34 19.98 9.83 15.02
C PHE A 34 18.73 10.26 15.78
N VAL A 35 17.83 9.32 16.07
CA VAL A 35 16.52 9.57 16.68
C VAL A 35 16.37 8.71 17.93
N ASP A 36 15.95 9.32 19.05
CA ASP A 36 15.45 8.61 20.22
C ASP A 36 14.06 8.07 19.90
N LEU A 37 14.07 6.92 19.21
CA LEU A 37 12.88 6.32 18.59
C LEU A 37 11.94 5.81 19.69
N LYS A 38 10.75 6.41 19.78
CA LYS A 38 9.68 5.95 20.65
C LYS A 38 8.63 5.21 19.85
N THR A 39 8.48 3.92 20.11
CA THR A 39 7.44 3.11 19.46
C THR A 39 6.54 2.43 20.50
N GLU A 40 5.29 2.22 20.12
CA GLU A 40 4.41 1.22 20.70
C GLU A 40 4.45 0.01 19.77
N TYR A 41 5.05 -1.07 20.25
CA TYR A 41 5.43 -2.22 19.40
C TYR A 41 4.38 -3.33 19.43
N TYR A 42 4.01 -3.80 18.24
CA TYR A 42 3.15 -4.97 18.01
C TYR A 42 3.85 -5.96 17.07
N ASP A 43 4.02 -7.19 17.52
CA ASP A 43 4.56 -8.28 16.69
C ASP A 43 3.45 -8.93 15.87
N LEU A 44 3.36 -8.58 14.58
CA LEU A 44 2.44 -9.19 13.61
C LEU A 44 3.06 -10.39 12.88
N GLY A 45 4.19 -10.90 13.35
CA GLY A 45 4.76 -12.14 12.86
C GLY A 45 3.78 -13.31 13.00
N LEU A 46 3.78 -14.23 12.03
CA LEU A 46 2.78 -15.29 11.92
C LEU A 46 2.71 -16.18 13.17
N GLU A 47 3.84 -16.45 13.82
CA GLU A 47 3.88 -17.24 15.06
C GLU A 47 3.13 -16.55 16.20
N ASN A 48 3.37 -15.23 16.40
CA ASN A 48 2.70 -14.48 17.45
C ASN A 48 1.21 -14.27 17.14
N ARG A 49 0.86 -14.07 15.88
CA ARG A 49 -0.54 -14.02 15.44
C ARG A 49 -1.26 -15.34 15.72
N ASN A 50 -0.60 -16.47 15.45
CA ASN A 50 -1.12 -17.79 15.77
C ASN A 50 -1.27 -18.02 17.29
N ALA A 51 -0.32 -17.54 18.09
CA ALA A 51 -0.38 -17.62 19.56
C ALA A 51 -1.51 -16.80 20.15
N THR A 52 -1.78 -15.61 19.60
CA THR A 52 -2.80 -14.65 20.08
C THR A 52 -4.17 -14.81 19.40
N ASP A 53 -4.39 -15.87 18.62
CA ASP A 53 -5.59 -16.05 17.80
C ASP A 53 -5.90 -14.83 16.90
N ASP A 54 -4.85 -14.23 16.35
CA ASP A 54 -4.83 -13.02 15.51
C ASP A 54 -5.37 -11.75 16.21
N MET A 55 -5.57 -11.77 17.52
CA MET A 55 -6.02 -10.60 18.28
C MET A 55 -5.03 -9.44 18.21
N VAL A 56 -3.72 -9.73 18.13
CA VAL A 56 -2.68 -8.70 17.99
C VAL A 56 -2.87 -7.83 16.74
N THR A 57 -3.42 -8.36 15.66
CA THR A 57 -3.77 -7.59 14.45
C THR A 57 -4.88 -6.57 14.73
N ILE A 58 -5.89 -6.97 15.49
CA ILE A 58 -7.01 -6.09 15.86
C ILE A 58 -6.52 -5.00 16.83
N GLU A 59 -5.75 -5.39 17.86
CA GLU A 59 -5.19 -4.48 18.84
C GLU A 59 -4.26 -3.44 18.20
N SER A 60 -3.44 -3.84 17.24
CA SER A 60 -2.57 -2.92 16.49
C SER A 60 -3.36 -1.92 15.64
N ALA A 61 -4.47 -2.34 15.03
CA ALA A 61 -5.34 -1.44 14.28
C ALA A 61 -6.03 -0.41 15.18
N GLU A 62 -6.52 -0.82 16.36
CA GLU A 62 -7.10 0.11 17.34
C GLU A 62 -6.03 1.08 17.90
N ALA A 63 -4.82 0.59 18.16
CA ALA A 63 -3.71 1.44 18.59
C ALA A 63 -3.29 2.43 17.48
N THR A 64 -3.38 2.04 16.20
CA THR A 64 -3.15 2.93 15.06
C THR A 64 -4.14 4.10 15.07
N LYS A 65 -5.42 3.85 15.30
CA LYS A 65 -6.43 4.92 15.43
C LYS A 65 -6.10 5.89 16.56
N ARG A 66 -5.62 5.37 17.68
CA ARG A 66 -5.28 6.18 18.87
C ARG A 66 -4.03 7.03 18.70
N LEU A 67 -2.98 6.46 18.08
CA LEU A 67 -1.69 7.15 17.89
C LEU A 67 -1.63 8.02 16.62
N GLY A 68 -2.51 7.75 15.67
CA GLY A 68 -2.65 8.51 14.42
C GLY A 68 -1.63 8.17 13.34
N VAL A 69 -0.48 7.58 13.69
CA VAL A 69 0.56 7.19 12.72
C VAL A 69 1.13 5.83 13.08
N ALA A 70 1.19 4.94 12.09
CA ALA A 70 1.80 3.64 12.19
C ALA A 70 2.82 3.39 11.07
N VAL A 71 3.78 2.53 11.37
CA VAL A 71 4.67 1.93 10.35
C VAL A 71 4.59 0.41 10.48
N LYS A 72 4.44 -0.26 9.32
CA LYS A 72 4.16 -1.70 9.28
C LYS A 72 5.14 -2.45 8.38
N CYS A 73 5.73 -3.50 8.94
CA CYS A 73 6.51 -4.48 8.20
C CYS A 73 5.61 -5.43 7.38
N ALA A 74 6.16 -6.08 6.38
CA ALA A 74 5.43 -7.08 5.60
C ALA A 74 5.13 -8.33 6.43
N THR A 75 3.92 -8.87 6.26
CA THR A 75 3.40 -10.01 7.02
C THR A 75 2.99 -11.15 6.11
N ILE A 76 3.10 -12.39 6.57
CA ILE A 76 2.62 -13.58 5.85
C ILE A 76 1.08 -13.64 5.90
N THR A 77 0.45 -13.79 4.73
CA THR A 77 -0.92 -14.31 4.64
C THR A 77 -0.81 -15.81 4.34
N PRO A 78 -1.12 -16.70 5.30
CA PRO A 78 -0.85 -18.13 5.14
C PRO A 78 -1.80 -18.78 4.12
N ASN A 79 -1.22 -19.66 3.31
CA ASN A 79 -1.92 -20.66 2.51
C ASN A 79 -1.79 -22.05 3.17
N ALA A 80 -2.34 -23.09 2.57
CA ALA A 80 -2.30 -24.45 3.12
C ALA A 80 -0.87 -24.94 3.44
N ALA A 81 0.10 -24.66 2.57
CA ALA A 81 1.52 -25.03 2.80
C ALA A 81 2.11 -24.30 4.01
N ARG A 82 1.74 -23.02 4.22
CA ARG A 82 2.19 -22.26 5.38
C ARG A 82 1.53 -22.73 6.68
N VAL A 83 0.28 -23.20 6.62
CA VAL A 83 -0.40 -23.79 7.78
C VAL A 83 0.38 -25.03 8.26
N GLU A 84 0.84 -25.86 7.35
CA GLU A 84 1.66 -27.05 7.67
C GLU A 84 3.07 -26.66 8.16
N GLU A 85 3.74 -25.73 7.45
CA GLU A 85 5.11 -25.28 7.75
C GLU A 85 5.24 -24.67 9.15
N TYR A 86 4.26 -23.86 9.56
CA TYR A 86 4.28 -23.13 10.84
C TYR A 86 3.41 -23.78 11.93
N ASP A 87 2.86 -24.96 11.69
CA ASP A 87 1.95 -25.68 12.61
C ASP A 87 0.83 -24.74 13.13
N LEU A 88 0.13 -24.08 12.20
CA LEU A 88 -0.87 -23.11 12.55
C LEU A 88 -2.18 -23.76 12.97
N LYS A 89 -2.87 -23.16 13.95
CA LYS A 89 -4.23 -23.56 14.40
C LYS A 89 -5.23 -23.52 13.25
N GLN A 90 -5.07 -22.54 12.33
CA GLN A 90 -5.94 -22.36 11.16
C GLN A 90 -5.26 -21.47 10.11
N MET A 91 -5.87 -21.37 8.94
CA MET A 91 -5.45 -20.44 7.88
C MET A 91 -5.95 -19.02 8.23
N TRP A 92 -5.08 -18.25 8.91
CA TRP A 92 -5.39 -16.88 9.35
C TRP A 92 -5.65 -15.96 8.16
N LYS A 93 -6.56 -14.98 8.35
CA LYS A 93 -6.84 -13.94 7.34
C LYS A 93 -5.62 -13.04 7.12
N SER A 94 -5.65 -12.26 6.04
CA SER A 94 -4.63 -11.24 5.78
C SER A 94 -4.68 -10.14 6.85
N PRO A 95 -3.57 -9.87 7.57
CA PRO A 95 -3.51 -8.74 8.51
C PRO A 95 -3.78 -7.42 7.82
N ASN A 96 -3.22 -7.23 6.60
CA ASN A 96 -3.45 -6.02 5.81
C ASN A 96 -4.94 -5.82 5.52
N GLY A 97 -5.66 -6.89 5.15
CA GLY A 97 -7.10 -6.84 4.92
C GLY A 97 -7.88 -6.43 6.17
N THR A 98 -7.51 -6.98 7.33
CA THR A 98 -8.15 -6.66 8.62
C THR A 98 -7.88 -5.20 9.02
N ILE A 99 -6.62 -4.75 9.00
CA ILE A 99 -6.24 -3.37 9.36
C ILE A 99 -6.92 -2.36 8.44
N ARG A 100 -6.86 -2.58 7.11
CA ARG A 100 -7.48 -1.70 6.12
C ARG A 100 -9.00 -1.58 6.32
N ALA A 101 -9.67 -2.68 6.61
CA ALA A 101 -11.11 -2.68 6.88
C ALA A 101 -11.46 -1.95 8.19
N MET A 102 -10.61 -2.05 9.22
CA MET A 102 -10.83 -1.38 10.49
C MET A 102 -10.55 0.12 10.43
N LEU A 103 -9.57 0.54 9.63
CA LEU A 103 -9.22 1.95 9.44
C LEU A 103 -10.12 2.64 8.39
N ASP A 104 -10.83 1.88 7.56
CA ASP A 104 -11.64 2.38 6.43
C ASP A 104 -10.85 3.36 5.56
N GLY A 105 -9.62 2.98 5.21
CA GLY A 105 -8.68 3.89 4.55
C GLY A 105 -8.57 3.67 3.05
N THR A 106 -7.92 4.63 2.40
CA THR A 106 -7.47 4.56 1.01
C THR A 106 -5.97 4.27 0.98
N VAL A 107 -5.55 3.30 0.17
CA VAL A 107 -4.11 3.00 -0.02
C VAL A 107 -3.58 3.83 -1.19
N PHE A 108 -2.62 4.70 -0.91
CA PHE A 108 -1.89 5.45 -1.92
C PHE A 108 -0.53 4.79 -2.15
N ARG A 109 -0.26 4.39 -3.39
CA ARG A 109 1.00 3.77 -3.80
C ARG A 109 1.69 4.64 -4.85
N THR A 110 2.90 5.11 -4.53
CA THR A 110 3.65 6.04 -5.37
C THR A 110 5.03 5.46 -5.69
N PRO A 111 5.42 5.35 -6.97
CA PRO A 111 6.76 4.92 -7.36
C PRO A 111 7.83 5.88 -6.85
N ILE A 112 8.92 5.33 -6.36
CA ILE A 112 10.14 6.07 -6.00
C ILE A 112 10.98 6.22 -7.27
N ILE A 113 11.17 7.46 -7.71
CA ILE A 113 11.97 7.77 -8.88
C ILE A 113 13.41 8.06 -8.45
N VAL A 114 14.36 7.43 -9.11
CA VAL A 114 15.80 7.64 -8.88
C VAL A 114 16.54 7.62 -10.21
N LYS A 115 17.52 8.52 -10.35
CA LYS A 115 18.33 8.60 -11.56
C LYS A 115 19.09 7.29 -11.80
N GLY A 116 19.05 6.81 -13.02
CA GLY A 116 19.68 5.55 -13.43
C GLY A 116 18.76 4.33 -13.36
N ILE A 117 17.52 4.49 -12.84
CA ILE A 117 16.47 3.48 -12.94
C ILE A 117 15.36 4.07 -13.79
N GLU A 118 15.37 3.72 -15.06
CA GLU A 118 14.45 4.31 -16.04
C GLU A 118 13.16 3.48 -16.13
N PRO A 119 11.98 4.12 -16.21
CA PRO A 119 10.74 3.40 -16.46
C PRO A 119 10.77 2.68 -17.81
N CYS A 120 10.17 1.50 -17.89
CA CYS A 120 10.04 0.77 -19.16
C CYS A 120 9.04 1.46 -20.13
N VAL A 121 8.18 2.35 -19.63
CA VAL A 121 7.33 3.22 -20.44
C VAL A 121 8.02 4.57 -20.60
N ARG A 122 8.51 4.86 -21.79
CA ARG A 122 9.39 6.00 -22.09
C ARG A 122 8.81 7.38 -21.73
N ASN A 123 7.48 7.51 -21.77
CA ASN A 123 6.81 8.79 -21.49
C ASN A 123 6.70 9.08 -20.00
N TRP A 124 6.84 8.08 -19.10
CA TRP A 124 6.66 8.26 -17.68
C TRP A 124 7.86 8.96 -17.05
N THR A 125 7.80 10.28 -16.98
CA THR A 125 8.87 11.14 -16.41
C THR A 125 8.55 11.61 -15.00
N ARG A 126 7.30 11.43 -14.56
CA ARG A 126 6.80 11.80 -13.23
C ARG A 126 6.08 10.61 -12.60
N PRO A 127 6.02 10.51 -11.26
CA PRO A 127 5.35 9.38 -10.62
C PRO A 127 3.86 9.34 -10.96
N ILE A 128 3.32 8.13 -11.07
CA ILE A 128 1.89 7.87 -11.18
C ILE A 128 1.47 7.24 -9.86
N THR A 129 0.70 7.96 -9.08
CA THR A 129 0.19 7.47 -7.80
C THR A 129 -1.10 6.70 -8.01
N ILE A 130 -1.16 5.45 -7.55
CA ILE A 130 -2.41 4.69 -7.54
C ILE A 130 -3.09 4.87 -6.19
N ALA A 131 -4.33 5.38 -6.21
CA ALA A 131 -5.20 5.41 -5.04
C ALA A 131 -6.16 4.21 -5.11
N ARG A 132 -5.96 3.25 -4.19
CA ARG A 132 -6.74 2.02 -4.12
C ARG A 132 -7.78 2.11 -3.01
N HIS A 133 -9.05 1.89 -3.34
CA HIS A 133 -10.10 1.69 -2.33
C HIS A 133 -9.79 0.43 -1.50
N ALA A 134 -9.75 0.55 -0.19
CA ALA A 134 -9.30 -0.55 0.68
C ALA A 134 -10.43 -1.48 1.15
N TYR A 135 -11.63 -1.35 0.59
CA TYR A 135 -12.83 -2.08 1.02
C TYR A 135 -13.55 -2.74 -0.17
N GLY A 136 -14.31 -3.81 0.12
CA GLY A 136 -15.25 -4.40 -0.81
C GLY A 136 -14.63 -5.18 -1.97
N ASP A 137 -15.36 -5.25 -3.07
CA ASP A 137 -15.04 -6.00 -4.29
C ASP A 137 -14.78 -7.49 -4.00
N VAL A 138 -13.90 -8.12 -4.76
CA VAL A 138 -13.53 -9.54 -4.60
C VAL A 138 -12.85 -9.84 -3.25
N TYR A 139 -12.35 -8.83 -2.55
CA TYR A 139 -11.72 -9.00 -1.22
C TYR A 139 -12.70 -9.19 -0.08
N LYS A 140 -13.98 -8.91 -0.30
CA LYS A 140 -15.09 -9.16 0.63
C LYS A 140 -16.27 -9.84 -0.09
N ASN A 141 -15.98 -10.91 -0.80
CA ASN A 141 -16.95 -11.68 -1.54
C ASN A 141 -17.56 -12.82 -0.73
N ALA A 142 -18.65 -13.34 -1.25
CA ALA A 142 -19.22 -14.64 -0.89
C ALA A 142 -19.20 -15.53 -2.14
N GLU A 143 -18.71 -16.76 -2.00
CA GLU A 143 -18.56 -17.69 -3.12
C GLU A 143 -19.26 -19.00 -2.85
N ILE A 144 -19.84 -19.59 -3.89
CA ILE A 144 -20.39 -20.92 -3.85
C ILE A 144 -19.94 -21.75 -5.06
N ARG A 145 -19.70 -23.04 -4.81
CA ARG A 145 -19.60 -24.03 -5.89
C ARG A 145 -20.98 -24.57 -6.19
N VAL A 146 -21.43 -24.39 -7.41
CA VAL A 146 -22.71 -24.94 -7.89
C VAL A 146 -22.49 -26.40 -8.28
N PRO A 147 -23.14 -27.38 -7.64
CA PRO A 147 -22.85 -28.80 -7.85
C PRO A 147 -23.47 -29.40 -9.13
N GLY A 148 -24.49 -28.75 -9.71
CA GLY A 148 -25.23 -29.24 -10.87
C GLY A 148 -26.30 -28.26 -11.36
N PRO A 149 -27.27 -28.75 -12.19
CA PRO A 149 -28.32 -27.89 -12.71
C PRO A 149 -29.11 -27.19 -11.60
N GLY A 150 -29.49 -25.93 -11.81
CA GLY A 150 -30.23 -25.13 -10.84
C GLY A 150 -30.09 -23.63 -11.07
N LYS A 151 -30.64 -22.83 -10.15
CA LYS A 151 -30.64 -21.36 -10.23
C LYS A 151 -29.82 -20.74 -9.12
N VAL A 152 -29.12 -19.67 -9.42
CA VAL A 152 -28.46 -18.80 -8.47
C VAL A 152 -29.10 -17.42 -8.54
N GLU A 153 -29.50 -16.86 -7.40
CA GLU A 153 -30.13 -15.55 -7.27
C GLU A 153 -29.38 -14.70 -6.23
N LEU A 154 -29.33 -13.39 -6.46
CA LEU A 154 -29.06 -12.40 -5.43
C LEU A 154 -30.39 -12.02 -4.78
N VAL A 155 -30.43 -12.07 -3.45
CA VAL A 155 -31.62 -11.73 -2.69
C VAL A 155 -31.26 -10.68 -1.65
N TYR A 156 -31.97 -9.54 -1.67
CA TYR A 156 -31.97 -8.57 -0.60
C TYR A 156 -33.28 -8.68 0.17
N THR A 157 -33.19 -8.75 1.50
CA THR A 157 -34.35 -8.72 2.40
C THR A 157 -34.16 -7.54 3.35
N GLY A 158 -35.02 -6.54 3.24
CA GLY A 158 -35.04 -5.37 4.12
C GLY A 158 -35.67 -5.69 5.48
N ASP A 159 -35.31 -4.93 6.51
CA ASP A 159 -35.90 -5.01 7.83
C ASP A 159 -37.43 -4.68 7.84
N ASP A 160 -37.85 -3.90 6.83
CA ASP A 160 -39.28 -3.56 6.59
C ASP A 160 -40.04 -4.67 5.84
N GLY A 161 -39.39 -5.79 5.53
CA GLY A 161 -39.95 -6.91 4.78
C GLY A 161 -39.87 -6.75 3.25
N THR A 162 -39.25 -5.67 2.74
CA THR A 162 -39.01 -5.51 1.30
C THR A 162 -38.07 -6.60 0.80
N GLU A 163 -38.42 -7.26 -0.32
CA GLU A 163 -37.59 -8.27 -0.95
C GLU A 163 -37.28 -7.85 -2.40
N ILE A 164 -35.99 -7.91 -2.76
CA ILE A 164 -35.53 -7.73 -4.14
C ILE A 164 -34.77 -9.01 -4.55
N ARG A 165 -35.16 -9.58 -5.69
CA ARG A 165 -34.51 -10.76 -6.26
C ARG A 165 -33.99 -10.46 -7.66
N GLU A 166 -32.77 -10.91 -7.95
CA GLU A 166 -32.16 -10.82 -9.27
C GLU A 166 -31.57 -12.18 -9.63
N LEU A 167 -31.99 -12.76 -10.74
CA LEU A 167 -31.42 -14.01 -11.24
C LEU A 167 -30.00 -13.76 -11.71
N VAL A 168 -29.03 -14.44 -11.11
CA VAL A 168 -27.63 -14.40 -11.56
C VAL A 168 -27.46 -15.30 -12.77
N HIS A 169 -27.84 -16.57 -12.65
CA HIS A 169 -27.74 -17.54 -13.74
C HIS A 169 -28.58 -18.80 -13.49
N GLU A 170 -29.05 -19.41 -14.59
CA GLU A 170 -29.65 -20.74 -14.59
C GLU A 170 -28.62 -21.73 -15.16
N TYR A 171 -28.16 -22.66 -14.33
CA TYR A 171 -27.10 -23.60 -14.66
C TYR A 171 -27.67 -24.89 -15.24
N ASP A 172 -27.10 -25.37 -16.32
CA ASP A 172 -27.37 -26.69 -16.91
C ASP A 172 -26.47 -27.79 -16.32
N GLY A 173 -25.41 -27.38 -15.60
CA GLY A 173 -24.42 -28.27 -14.98
C GLY A 173 -23.70 -27.60 -13.82
N ALA A 174 -22.58 -28.18 -13.41
CA ALA A 174 -21.76 -27.63 -12.34
C ALA A 174 -21.08 -26.30 -12.72
N GLY A 175 -20.88 -25.42 -11.76
CA GLY A 175 -20.25 -24.12 -11.96
C GLY A 175 -19.82 -23.46 -10.66
N VAL A 176 -19.60 -22.15 -10.72
CA VAL A 176 -19.27 -21.30 -9.57
C VAL A 176 -20.11 -20.03 -9.64
N ALA A 177 -20.42 -19.45 -8.49
CA ALA A 177 -21.04 -18.14 -8.39
C ALA A 177 -20.38 -17.33 -7.29
N GLN A 178 -20.33 -16.02 -7.47
CA GLN A 178 -19.71 -15.06 -6.54
C GLN A 178 -20.62 -13.85 -6.38
N GLY A 179 -20.81 -13.42 -5.16
CA GLY A 179 -21.44 -12.15 -4.81
C GLY A 179 -20.41 -11.22 -4.14
N MET A 180 -20.37 -9.97 -4.55
CA MET A 180 -19.54 -8.94 -3.92
C MET A 180 -20.40 -7.72 -3.58
N HIS A 181 -19.94 -6.89 -2.65
CA HIS A 181 -20.66 -5.71 -2.17
C HIS A 181 -19.74 -4.53 -1.92
N ASN A 182 -20.36 -3.37 -1.80
CA ASN A 182 -19.70 -2.17 -1.28
C ASN A 182 -20.70 -1.34 -0.47
N LEU A 183 -20.22 -0.33 0.23
CA LEU A 183 -21.03 0.58 1.05
C LEU A 183 -20.88 2.00 0.53
N ASP A 184 -21.99 2.72 0.38
CA ASP A 184 -21.99 4.14 -0.02
C ASP A 184 -21.09 5.00 0.89
N ALA A 185 -21.11 4.75 2.19
CA ALA A 185 -20.26 5.46 3.15
C ALA A 185 -18.76 5.20 2.90
N SER A 186 -18.37 3.96 2.59
CA SER A 186 -16.97 3.61 2.29
C SER A 186 -16.53 4.19 0.94
N ILE A 187 -17.40 4.19 -0.08
CA ILE A 187 -17.14 4.84 -1.36
C ILE A 187 -16.96 6.35 -1.19
N ALA A 188 -17.81 7.00 -0.38
CA ALA A 188 -17.71 8.42 -0.09
C ALA A 188 -16.41 8.77 0.66
N SER A 189 -16.02 7.94 1.63
CA SER A 189 -14.74 8.03 2.34
C SER A 189 -13.55 7.95 1.38
N PHE A 190 -13.57 6.97 0.47
CA PHE A 190 -12.57 6.80 -0.57
C PHE A 190 -12.47 8.03 -1.48
N ALA A 191 -13.61 8.56 -1.94
CA ALA A 191 -13.65 9.75 -2.77
C ALA A 191 -13.03 10.97 -2.06
N MET A 192 -13.45 11.24 -0.82
CA MET A 192 -12.91 12.35 -0.03
C MET A 192 -11.40 12.21 0.20
N SER A 193 -10.92 11.02 0.54
CA SER A 193 -9.48 10.77 0.70
C SER A 193 -8.70 11.04 -0.59
N CYS A 194 -9.23 10.65 -1.76
CA CYS A 194 -8.61 10.93 -3.05
C CYS A 194 -8.57 12.42 -3.36
N PHE A 195 -9.66 13.16 -3.12
CA PHE A 195 -9.71 14.60 -3.37
C PHE A 195 -8.79 15.40 -2.44
N GLU A 196 -8.77 15.08 -1.14
CA GLU A 196 -7.84 15.74 -0.20
C GLU A 196 -6.38 15.45 -0.57
N PHE A 197 -6.04 14.20 -0.88
CA PHE A 197 -4.68 13.84 -1.28
C PHE A 197 -4.25 14.54 -2.59
N ALA A 198 -5.17 14.71 -3.54
CA ALA A 198 -4.92 15.45 -4.77
C ALA A 198 -4.62 16.93 -4.50
N LEU A 199 -5.37 17.56 -3.59
CA LEU A 199 -5.14 18.94 -3.17
C LEU A 199 -3.81 19.10 -2.43
N ASP A 200 -3.49 18.20 -1.50
CA ASP A 200 -2.25 18.24 -0.73
C ASP A 200 -1.02 18.10 -1.62
N THR A 201 -1.10 17.21 -2.62
CA THR A 201 0.02 16.92 -3.53
C THR A 201 0.00 17.79 -4.80
N LYS A 202 -1.05 18.59 -5.01
CA LYS A 202 -1.27 19.40 -6.21
C LYS A 202 -1.17 18.58 -7.50
N GLN A 203 -1.86 17.45 -7.53
CA GLN A 203 -1.89 16.53 -8.65
C GLN A 203 -3.32 16.38 -9.18
N ASP A 204 -3.46 16.23 -10.50
CA ASP A 204 -4.73 15.84 -11.11
C ASP A 204 -5.20 14.50 -10.56
N LEU A 205 -6.51 14.31 -10.48
CA LEU A 205 -7.13 13.08 -10.03
C LEU A 205 -7.91 12.43 -11.17
N TRP A 206 -7.48 11.25 -11.58
CA TRP A 206 -8.20 10.38 -12.51
C TRP A 206 -8.94 9.32 -11.72
N PHE A 207 -10.22 9.16 -11.99
CA PHE A 207 -11.02 8.05 -11.45
C PHE A 207 -11.56 7.17 -12.56
N ALA A 208 -11.51 5.87 -12.39
CA ALA A 208 -11.93 4.94 -13.44
C ALA A 208 -12.68 3.73 -12.89
N THR A 209 -13.77 3.38 -13.58
CA THR A 209 -14.56 2.17 -13.35
C THR A 209 -15.05 1.60 -14.68
N LYS A 210 -15.85 0.53 -14.68
CA LYS A 210 -16.49 -0.01 -15.89
C LYS A 210 -18.01 0.15 -15.85
N ASP A 211 -18.49 1.37 -15.59
CA ASP A 211 -19.91 1.67 -15.37
C ASP A 211 -20.81 1.35 -16.57
N THR A 212 -20.27 1.30 -17.78
CA THR A 212 -21.00 0.88 -18.98
C THR A 212 -21.39 -0.59 -18.98
N ILE A 213 -20.69 -1.43 -18.23
CA ILE A 213 -20.95 -2.86 -18.06
C ILE A 213 -21.59 -3.12 -16.69
N SER A 214 -20.95 -2.67 -15.62
CA SER A 214 -21.44 -2.78 -14.25
C SER A 214 -22.33 -1.56 -13.91
N LYS A 215 -23.54 -1.57 -14.46
CA LYS A 215 -24.45 -0.40 -14.51
C LYS A 215 -25.04 0.01 -13.14
N LYS A 216 -24.96 -0.83 -12.14
CA LYS A 216 -25.38 -0.52 -10.76
C LYS A 216 -24.16 -0.36 -9.86
N TYR A 217 -23.30 -1.35 -9.78
CA TYR A 217 -22.17 -1.38 -8.86
C TYR A 217 -21.11 -0.31 -9.19
N ASP A 218 -20.53 -0.35 -10.39
CA ASP A 218 -19.51 0.62 -10.80
C ASP A 218 -20.08 2.02 -11.03
N HIS A 219 -21.35 2.10 -11.49
CA HIS A 219 -22.02 3.38 -11.68
C HIS A 219 -22.23 4.11 -10.35
N ARG A 220 -22.54 3.39 -9.26
CA ARG A 220 -22.67 4.02 -7.94
C ARG A 220 -21.38 4.67 -7.45
N PHE A 221 -20.23 4.08 -7.73
CA PHE A 221 -18.94 4.71 -7.45
C PHE A 221 -18.77 6.04 -8.20
N LYS A 222 -19.10 6.04 -9.49
CA LYS A 222 -19.04 7.25 -10.32
C LYS A 222 -19.96 8.35 -9.79
N ASP A 223 -21.20 8.01 -9.46
CA ASP A 223 -22.18 8.96 -8.94
C ASP A 223 -21.68 9.61 -7.64
N ILE A 224 -21.26 8.80 -6.66
CA ILE A 224 -20.78 9.31 -5.37
C ILE A 224 -19.55 10.20 -5.54
N PHE A 225 -18.59 9.82 -6.39
CA PHE A 225 -17.43 10.67 -6.67
C PHE A 225 -17.84 12.00 -7.27
N GLN A 226 -18.76 12.00 -8.24
CA GLN A 226 -19.22 13.21 -8.90
C GLN A 226 -20.03 14.11 -7.95
N GLU A 227 -20.97 13.54 -7.19
CA GLU A 227 -21.76 14.25 -6.19
C GLU A 227 -20.87 14.97 -5.17
N ILE A 228 -19.86 14.27 -4.63
CA ILE A 228 -18.91 14.83 -3.65
C ILE A 228 -18.02 15.90 -4.28
N TYR A 229 -17.54 15.67 -5.50
CA TYR A 229 -16.74 16.66 -6.23
C TYR A 229 -17.50 17.98 -6.42
N ASP A 230 -18.70 17.88 -6.97
CA ASP A 230 -19.52 19.05 -7.27
C ASP A 230 -19.92 19.82 -6.01
N ASP A 231 -20.22 19.11 -4.92
CA ASP A 231 -20.65 19.73 -3.65
C ASP A 231 -19.49 20.37 -2.86
N LYS A 232 -18.29 19.76 -2.85
CA LYS A 232 -17.23 20.13 -1.89
C LYS A 232 -15.89 20.51 -2.50
N TYR A 233 -15.56 20.01 -3.68
CA TYR A 233 -14.18 20.05 -4.17
C TYR A 233 -13.99 20.85 -5.46
N ALA A 234 -15.01 21.06 -6.28
CA ALA A 234 -14.85 21.71 -7.58
C ALA A 234 -14.16 23.09 -7.48
N ALA A 235 -14.61 23.97 -6.58
CA ALA A 235 -14.00 25.27 -6.38
C ALA A 235 -12.55 25.19 -5.83
N ARG A 236 -12.28 24.23 -4.95
CA ARG A 236 -10.93 24.02 -4.37
C ARG A 236 -9.94 23.50 -5.42
N PHE A 237 -10.40 22.63 -6.34
CA PHE A 237 -9.60 22.11 -7.46
C PHE A 237 -9.30 23.23 -8.46
N GLU A 238 -10.28 24.07 -8.79
CA GLU A 238 -10.09 25.26 -9.65
C GLU A 238 -9.06 26.22 -9.05
N GLU A 239 -9.17 26.53 -7.76
CA GLU A 239 -8.20 27.38 -7.05
C GLU A 239 -6.79 26.78 -7.02
N ALA A 240 -6.69 25.45 -6.85
CA ALA A 240 -5.41 24.74 -6.84
C ALA A 240 -4.82 24.54 -8.24
N GLY A 241 -5.59 24.78 -9.31
CA GLY A 241 -5.18 24.57 -10.71
C GLY A 241 -4.97 23.09 -11.08
N ILE A 242 -5.77 22.20 -10.49
CA ILE A 242 -5.75 20.74 -10.74
C ILE A 242 -7.13 20.27 -11.23
N GLU A 243 -7.16 19.15 -11.94
CA GLU A 243 -8.36 18.62 -12.56
C GLU A 243 -8.82 17.30 -11.93
N TYR A 244 -10.15 17.11 -11.86
CA TYR A 244 -10.79 15.82 -11.64
C TYR A 244 -11.33 15.29 -12.97
N PHE A 245 -11.01 14.03 -13.28
CA PHE A 245 -11.38 13.41 -14.55
C PHE A 245 -11.87 11.96 -14.34
N TYR A 246 -13.09 11.68 -14.79
CA TYR A 246 -13.65 10.33 -14.81
C TYR A 246 -13.57 9.71 -16.20
N THR A 247 -13.19 8.43 -16.27
CA THR A 247 -13.21 7.67 -17.55
C THR A 247 -13.45 6.17 -17.30
N LEU A 248 -13.66 5.40 -18.35
CA LEU A 248 -13.72 3.95 -18.26
C LEU A 248 -12.32 3.36 -17.98
N ILE A 249 -12.26 2.28 -17.20
CA ILE A 249 -10.99 1.70 -16.77
C ILE A 249 -10.08 1.27 -17.93
N ASP A 250 -10.63 0.73 -19.01
CA ASP A 250 -9.89 0.35 -20.21
C ASP A 250 -9.36 1.57 -20.98
N ASP A 251 -10.12 2.67 -21.01
CA ASP A 251 -9.64 3.95 -21.57
C ASP A 251 -8.56 4.57 -20.69
N ALA A 252 -8.70 4.51 -19.35
CA ALA A 252 -7.67 4.94 -18.42
C ALA A 252 -6.34 4.20 -18.66
N VAL A 253 -6.36 2.86 -18.80
CA VAL A 253 -5.18 2.06 -19.13
C VAL A 253 -4.50 2.56 -20.42
N ALA A 254 -5.28 2.81 -21.47
CA ALA A 254 -4.74 3.30 -22.74
C ALA A 254 -4.15 4.73 -22.63
N ARG A 255 -4.76 5.60 -21.80
CA ARG A 255 -4.29 6.97 -21.56
C ARG A 255 -3.03 7.00 -20.71
N VAL A 256 -2.97 6.21 -19.64
CA VAL A 256 -1.81 6.11 -18.73
C VAL A 256 -0.54 5.76 -19.50
N MET A 257 -0.62 4.82 -20.48
CA MET A 257 0.53 4.44 -21.31
C MET A 257 1.07 5.57 -22.19
N LYS A 258 0.28 6.62 -22.43
CA LYS A 258 0.65 7.79 -23.26
C LYS A 258 0.93 9.04 -22.44
N ALA A 259 0.57 9.04 -21.17
CA ALA A 259 0.77 10.15 -20.25
C ALA A 259 2.23 10.28 -19.82
N GLU A 260 2.58 11.44 -19.27
CA GLU A 260 3.90 11.69 -18.68
C GLU A 260 3.97 11.30 -17.20
N GLY A 261 2.85 11.02 -16.57
CA GLY A 261 2.70 10.87 -15.13
C GLY A 261 2.39 12.20 -14.42
N GLY A 262 2.56 12.23 -13.09
CA GLY A 262 2.29 13.41 -12.27
C GLY A 262 0.82 13.55 -11.88
N PHE A 263 0.08 12.47 -11.85
CA PHE A 263 -1.32 12.43 -11.45
C PHE A 263 -1.61 11.24 -10.51
N ILE A 264 -2.76 11.31 -9.86
CA ILE A 264 -3.31 10.22 -9.04
C ILE A 264 -4.34 9.47 -9.88
N TRP A 265 -4.23 8.14 -9.91
CA TRP A 265 -5.21 7.28 -10.54
C TRP A 265 -5.97 6.49 -9.48
N ALA A 266 -7.20 6.91 -9.20
CA ALA A 266 -8.10 6.25 -8.25
C ALA A 266 -8.78 5.04 -8.90
N CYS A 267 -8.75 3.92 -8.20
CA CYS A 267 -9.25 2.63 -8.65
C CYS A 267 -10.01 1.94 -7.53
N LYS A 268 -11.02 1.15 -7.87
CA LYS A 268 -11.64 0.21 -6.95
C LYS A 268 -10.61 -0.77 -6.38
N ASN A 269 -10.98 -1.54 -5.36
CA ASN A 269 -10.05 -2.37 -4.60
C ASN A 269 -9.21 -3.32 -5.48
N TYR A 270 -9.85 -4.17 -6.30
CA TYR A 270 -9.15 -5.12 -7.16
C TYR A 270 -8.40 -4.42 -8.30
N ASP A 271 -9.04 -3.45 -8.96
CA ASP A 271 -8.41 -2.68 -10.03
C ASP A 271 -7.15 -1.96 -9.52
N GLY A 272 -7.22 -1.36 -8.34
CA GLY A 272 -6.10 -0.68 -7.71
C GLY A 272 -4.96 -1.59 -7.29
N ASP A 273 -5.26 -2.83 -6.87
CA ASP A 273 -4.24 -3.83 -6.58
C ASP A 273 -3.43 -4.17 -7.81
N VAL A 274 -4.12 -4.54 -8.89
CA VAL A 274 -3.47 -4.93 -10.15
C VAL A 274 -2.73 -3.75 -10.79
N MET A 275 -3.36 -2.57 -10.84
CA MET A 275 -2.76 -1.40 -11.47
C MET A 275 -1.57 -0.86 -10.71
N SER A 276 -1.56 -0.92 -9.37
CA SER A 276 -0.40 -0.49 -8.60
C SER A 276 0.82 -1.38 -8.83
N ASP A 277 0.64 -2.69 -8.94
CA ASP A 277 1.74 -3.62 -9.25
C ASP A 277 2.25 -3.44 -10.68
N MET A 278 1.35 -3.20 -11.65
CA MET A 278 1.73 -2.89 -13.03
C MET A 278 2.57 -1.61 -13.10
N VAL A 279 2.10 -0.53 -12.50
CA VAL A 279 2.80 0.77 -12.50
C VAL A 279 4.14 0.67 -11.79
N SER A 280 4.19 0.03 -10.62
CA SER A 280 5.42 -0.19 -9.88
C SER A 280 6.46 -0.97 -10.69
N SER A 281 6.03 -2.07 -11.29
CA SER A 281 6.91 -2.90 -12.13
C SER A 281 7.45 -2.12 -13.32
N ALA A 282 6.62 -1.26 -13.91
CA ALA A 282 7.03 -0.43 -15.04
C ALA A 282 8.00 0.70 -14.65
N PHE A 283 7.97 1.18 -13.40
CA PHE A 283 8.97 2.10 -12.85
C PHE A 283 10.25 1.41 -12.34
N GLY A 284 10.34 0.09 -12.45
CA GLY A 284 11.56 -0.67 -12.20
C GLY A 284 11.42 -1.84 -11.22
N SER A 285 10.82 -1.66 -10.05
CA SER A 285 10.70 -2.71 -9.04
C SER A 285 9.59 -2.42 -8.05
N LEU A 286 8.87 -3.46 -7.60
CA LEU A 286 7.93 -3.37 -6.47
C LEU A 286 8.59 -2.85 -5.18
N ALA A 287 9.89 -3.09 -5.01
CA ALA A 287 10.67 -2.56 -3.90
C ALA A 287 11.01 -1.07 -4.02
N MET A 288 10.59 -0.42 -5.11
CA MET A 288 10.70 1.02 -5.36
C MET A 288 9.33 1.70 -5.33
N MET A 289 8.43 1.24 -4.47
CA MET A 289 7.10 1.82 -4.33
C MET A 289 6.78 2.08 -2.85
N THR A 290 6.43 3.32 -2.53
CA THR A 290 5.85 3.65 -1.22
C THR A 290 4.39 3.20 -1.15
N SER A 291 3.91 2.90 0.04
CA SER A 291 2.51 2.60 0.30
C SER A 291 2.08 3.27 1.61
N VAL A 292 1.01 4.03 1.56
CA VAL A 292 0.40 4.62 2.74
C VAL A 292 -1.10 4.41 2.73
N LEU A 293 -1.63 3.88 3.81
CA LEU A 293 -3.06 3.85 4.08
C LEU A 293 -3.44 5.13 4.81
N VAL A 294 -4.39 5.87 4.27
CA VAL A 294 -4.92 7.10 4.88
C VAL A 294 -6.40 6.90 5.17
N SER A 295 -6.78 7.03 6.44
CA SER A 295 -8.18 6.94 6.84
C SER A 295 -8.88 8.31 6.74
N PRO A 296 -10.23 8.35 6.65
CA PRO A 296 -10.99 9.60 6.67
C PRO A 296 -10.80 10.42 7.95
N ALA A 297 -10.42 9.75 9.04
CA ALA A 297 -10.14 10.38 10.33
C ALA A 297 -8.72 10.98 10.44
N GLY A 298 -7.94 10.96 9.36
CA GLY A 298 -6.56 11.46 9.35
C GLY A 298 -5.57 10.54 10.07
N VAL A 299 -5.80 9.24 10.02
CA VAL A 299 -4.89 8.21 10.53
C VAL A 299 -4.06 7.66 9.36
N TYR A 300 -2.77 7.46 9.59
CA TYR A 300 -1.81 7.04 8.56
C TYR A 300 -1.13 5.74 8.95
N GLU A 301 -1.04 4.80 8.03
CA GLU A 301 -0.24 3.59 8.18
C GLU A 301 0.67 3.43 6.97
N TYR A 302 1.98 3.48 7.21
CA TYR A 302 3.01 3.38 6.19
C TYR A 302 3.53 1.95 6.11
N GLU A 303 3.61 1.39 4.91
CA GLU A 303 4.13 0.04 4.67
C GLU A 303 4.93 -0.04 3.37
N ALA A 304 5.72 -1.08 3.18
CA ALA A 304 6.27 -1.42 1.88
C ALA A 304 5.20 -2.16 1.05
N ALA A 305 5.10 -1.86 -0.24
CA ALA A 305 4.10 -2.47 -1.12
C ALA A 305 4.40 -3.95 -1.46
N HIS A 306 5.59 -4.46 -1.13
CA HIS A 306 6.01 -5.85 -1.40
C HIS A 306 5.75 -6.79 -0.22
N GLY A 307 5.86 -8.10 -0.46
CA GLY A 307 5.72 -9.14 0.57
C GLY A 307 7.01 -9.38 1.38
N THR A 308 7.03 -10.47 2.13
CA THR A 308 8.06 -10.84 3.13
C THR A 308 9.40 -11.31 2.55
N VAL A 309 9.51 -11.46 1.23
CA VAL A 309 10.71 -11.93 0.49
C VAL A 309 11.19 -13.29 0.98
N GLN A 310 10.28 -14.25 1.08
CA GLN A 310 10.47 -15.63 1.53
C GLN A 310 11.72 -16.31 0.97
N ARG A 311 11.95 -16.21 -0.34
CA ARG A 311 13.07 -16.88 -1.02
C ARG A 311 14.45 -16.40 -0.52
N HIS A 312 14.58 -15.13 -0.15
CA HIS A 312 15.80 -14.60 0.45
C HIS A 312 15.91 -14.96 1.92
N TYR A 313 14.79 -15.08 2.63
CA TYR A 313 14.78 -15.55 4.02
C TYR A 313 15.36 -16.95 4.16
N TYR A 314 14.95 -17.91 3.34
CA TYR A 314 15.53 -19.25 3.38
C TYR A 314 17.02 -19.28 3.07
N LYS A 315 17.49 -18.45 2.13
CA LYS A 315 18.94 -18.31 1.90
C LYS A 315 19.67 -17.75 3.13
N HIS A 316 19.05 -16.77 3.79
CA HIS A 316 19.59 -16.20 5.02
C HIS A 316 19.70 -17.25 6.14
N LEU A 317 18.69 -18.11 6.32
CA LEU A 317 18.73 -19.23 7.28
C LEU A 317 19.84 -20.24 6.97
N GLU A 318 20.22 -20.39 5.70
CA GLU A 318 21.37 -21.20 5.27
C GLU A 318 22.71 -20.48 5.47
N GLY A 319 22.74 -19.30 6.06
CA GLY A 319 23.93 -18.48 6.25
C GLY A 319 24.46 -17.83 4.97
N LYS A 320 23.66 -17.76 3.91
CA LYS A 320 24.03 -17.12 2.64
C LYS A 320 23.66 -15.66 2.64
N GLU A 321 24.56 -14.83 2.15
CA GLU A 321 24.27 -13.41 1.91
C GLU A 321 23.18 -13.25 0.84
N THR A 322 22.34 -12.25 1.02
CA THR A 322 21.29 -11.87 0.08
C THR A 322 21.41 -10.39 -0.29
N SER A 323 21.02 -10.08 -1.50
CA SER A 323 20.88 -8.70 -1.99
C SER A 323 19.39 -8.37 -2.10
N THR A 324 18.77 -8.10 -0.95
CA THR A 324 17.36 -7.74 -0.85
C THR A 324 17.24 -6.22 -0.84
N ASN A 325 16.42 -5.68 -1.73
CA ASN A 325 16.17 -4.26 -1.80
C ASN A 325 15.34 -3.79 -0.59
N SER A 326 15.89 -2.85 0.18
CA SER A 326 15.28 -2.29 1.39
C SER A 326 14.64 -0.91 1.19
N VAL A 327 14.67 -0.35 -0.02
CA VAL A 327 14.27 1.04 -0.30
C VAL A 327 12.84 1.32 0.14
N ALA A 328 11.86 0.50 -0.27
CA ALA A 328 10.46 0.71 0.12
C ALA A 328 10.25 0.64 1.64
N THR A 329 10.98 -0.23 2.33
CA THR A 329 10.92 -0.33 3.81
C THR A 329 11.55 0.89 4.48
N ILE A 330 12.66 1.41 3.96
CA ILE A 330 13.26 2.66 4.44
C ILE A 330 12.28 3.82 4.25
N PHE A 331 11.62 3.89 3.09
CA PHE A 331 10.64 4.94 2.78
C PHE A 331 9.34 4.81 3.60
N ALA A 332 8.95 3.60 4.01
CA ALA A 332 7.87 3.42 4.97
C ALA A 332 8.23 4.03 6.32
N TRP A 333 9.44 3.78 6.83
CA TRP A 333 9.93 4.39 8.06
C TRP A 333 10.05 5.92 7.95
N SER A 334 10.68 6.43 6.90
CA SER A 334 10.86 7.88 6.72
C SER A 334 9.50 8.59 6.59
N GLY A 335 8.55 8.02 5.85
CA GLY A 335 7.20 8.55 5.72
C GLY A 335 6.47 8.63 7.06
N ALA A 336 6.55 7.57 7.87
CA ALA A 336 5.94 7.54 9.19
C ALA A 336 6.59 8.54 10.17
N LEU A 337 7.92 8.64 10.17
CA LEU A 337 8.66 9.61 10.97
C LEU A 337 8.35 11.05 10.55
N ARG A 338 8.29 11.32 9.25
CA ARG A 338 7.89 12.64 8.71
C ARG A 338 6.49 13.00 9.19
N LYS A 339 5.52 12.11 9.01
CA LYS A 339 4.15 12.37 9.43
C LYS A 339 4.03 12.58 10.94
N ARG A 340 4.75 11.80 11.74
CA ARG A 340 4.80 12.00 13.19
C ARG A 340 5.43 13.35 13.54
N GLY A 341 6.51 13.73 12.84
CA GLY A 341 7.15 15.03 12.99
C GLY A 341 6.24 16.21 12.62
N GLU A 342 5.45 16.07 11.58
CA GLU A 342 4.44 17.08 11.18
C GLU A 342 3.35 17.25 12.25
N LEU A 343 2.80 16.15 12.76
CA LEU A 343 1.73 16.17 13.75
C LEU A 343 2.19 16.65 15.13
N ASP A 344 3.46 16.44 15.47
CA ASP A 344 4.05 16.85 16.76
C ASP A 344 4.81 18.17 16.68
N GLU A 345 4.78 18.85 15.51
CA GLU A 345 5.52 20.09 15.27
C GLU A 345 7.04 19.96 15.56
N LEU A 346 7.64 18.82 15.13
CA LEU A 346 9.05 18.49 15.28
C LEU A 346 9.80 18.62 13.95
N PRO A 347 10.24 19.83 13.53
CA PRO A 347 10.87 20.05 12.24
C PRO A 347 12.17 19.26 12.06
N ASP A 348 12.91 18.98 13.11
CA ASP A 348 14.14 18.20 13.04
C ASP A 348 13.86 16.73 12.65
N LEU A 349 12.71 16.17 13.08
CA LEU A 349 12.30 14.82 12.72
C LEU A 349 11.86 14.76 11.25
N VAL A 350 11.16 15.78 10.76
CA VAL A 350 10.82 15.93 9.34
C VAL A 350 12.08 16.03 8.49
N ALA A 351 13.01 16.92 8.87
CA ALA A 351 14.28 17.09 8.16
C ALA A 351 15.16 15.82 8.18
N PHE A 352 15.09 15.04 9.24
CA PHE A 352 15.77 13.73 9.30
C PHE A 352 15.17 12.74 8.30
N ALA A 353 13.86 12.65 8.20
CA ALA A 353 13.19 11.78 7.23
C ALA A 353 13.59 12.14 5.78
N ASP A 354 13.64 13.44 5.46
CA ASP A 354 14.07 13.93 4.14
C ASP A 354 15.54 13.57 3.85
N ARG A 355 16.44 13.71 4.84
CA ARG A 355 17.85 13.32 4.70
C ARG A 355 18.02 11.81 4.52
N LEU A 356 17.23 10.99 5.21
CA LEU A 356 17.28 9.54 5.06
C LEU A 356 16.89 9.11 3.63
N GLU A 357 15.83 9.69 3.09
CA GLU A 357 15.42 9.45 1.71
C GLU A 357 16.49 9.94 0.72
N ALA A 358 17.01 11.15 0.90
CA ALA A 358 18.06 11.70 0.05
C ALA A 358 19.34 10.83 0.07
N ALA A 359 19.78 10.36 1.24
CA ALA A 359 20.93 9.48 1.36
C ALA A 359 20.69 8.13 0.65
N THR A 360 19.48 7.60 0.74
CA THR A 360 19.09 6.34 0.06
C THR A 360 19.16 6.51 -1.46
N LEU A 361 18.56 7.56 -2.00
CA LEU A 361 18.58 7.84 -3.44
C LEU A 361 20.01 8.14 -3.93
N ALA A 362 20.79 8.94 -3.21
CA ALA A 362 22.17 9.24 -3.54
C ALA A 362 23.08 8.00 -3.57
N THR A 363 22.76 6.98 -2.77
CA THR A 363 23.48 5.70 -2.80
C THR A 363 23.25 4.98 -4.13
N ILE A 364 22.01 4.90 -4.58
CA ILE A 364 21.67 4.29 -5.87
C ILE A 364 22.25 5.10 -7.03
N GLU A 365 22.14 6.44 -6.99
CA GLU A 365 22.66 7.34 -8.03
C GLU A 365 24.19 7.29 -8.14
N ALA A 366 24.89 6.95 -7.05
CA ALA A 366 26.32 6.71 -7.06
C ALA A 366 26.71 5.33 -7.67
N GLY A 367 25.73 4.54 -8.12
CA GLY A 367 25.95 3.20 -8.68
C GLY A 367 26.07 2.09 -7.64
N GLU A 368 25.83 2.36 -6.36
CA GLU A 368 25.85 1.39 -5.27
C GLU A 368 24.41 0.92 -4.98
N MET A 369 24.07 -0.31 -5.32
CA MET A 369 22.68 -0.77 -5.30
C MET A 369 22.54 -2.28 -5.11
N THR A 370 21.33 -2.72 -4.81
CA THR A 370 20.97 -4.14 -4.70
C THR A 370 20.87 -4.81 -6.08
N GLY A 371 20.94 -6.13 -6.11
CA GLY A 371 21.06 -6.91 -7.35
C GLY A 371 19.84 -6.86 -8.27
N ASP A 372 18.66 -6.51 -7.77
CA ASP A 372 17.46 -6.25 -8.58
C ASP A 372 17.64 -4.95 -9.38
N LEU A 373 18.10 -3.87 -8.74
CA LEU A 373 18.35 -2.59 -9.38
C LEU A 373 19.57 -2.63 -10.30
N ALA A 374 20.64 -3.31 -9.91
CA ALA A 374 21.86 -3.47 -10.72
C ALA A 374 21.61 -4.13 -12.08
N ARG A 375 20.53 -4.91 -12.20
CA ARG A 375 20.15 -5.58 -13.46
C ARG A 375 19.40 -4.67 -14.44
N ILE A 376 18.80 -3.61 -13.95
CA ILE A 376 17.92 -2.72 -14.73
C ILE A 376 18.46 -1.30 -14.85
N THR A 377 19.51 -0.96 -14.09
CA THR A 377 20.09 0.38 -14.11
C THR A 377 20.74 0.74 -15.45
N THR A 378 20.63 2.00 -15.83
CA THR A 378 21.32 2.59 -16.98
C THR A 378 22.68 3.20 -16.60
N LEU A 379 23.03 3.20 -15.30
CA LEU A 379 24.30 3.70 -14.83
C LEU A 379 25.47 2.77 -15.27
N PRO A 380 26.62 3.32 -15.65
CA PRO A 380 27.78 2.52 -16.02
C PRO A 380 28.42 1.86 -14.78
N ASN A 381 28.82 0.59 -14.92
CA ASN A 381 29.58 -0.16 -13.90
C ASN A 381 28.94 -0.15 -12.49
N PRO A 382 27.66 -0.55 -12.33
CA PRO A 382 27.05 -0.56 -11.02
C PRO A 382 27.72 -1.58 -10.08
N VAL A 383 27.84 -1.22 -8.83
CA VAL A 383 28.34 -2.10 -7.76
C VAL A 383 27.13 -2.77 -7.11
N THR A 384 27.05 -4.10 -7.24
CA THR A 384 26.00 -4.87 -6.58
C THR A 384 26.41 -5.10 -5.12
N LEU A 385 25.58 -4.62 -4.21
CA LEU A 385 25.76 -4.76 -2.77
C LEU A 385 24.82 -5.84 -2.18
N SER A 386 25.27 -6.52 -1.13
CA SER A 386 24.40 -7.28 -0.26
C SER A 386 23.44 -6.34 0.50
N THR A 387 22.42 -6.90 1.14
CA THR A 387 21.45 -6.14 1.93
C THR A 387 22.13 -5.29 3.01
N GLY A 388 23.07 -5.91 3.76
CA GLY A 388 23.81 -5.21 4.81
C GLY A 388 24.72 -4.11 4.26
N GLU A 389 25.51 -4.42 3.22
CA GLU A 389 26.38 -3.42 2.59
C GLU A 389 25.61 -2.23 2.03
N PHE A 390 24.41 -2.46 1.47
CA PHE A 390 23.56 -1.37 0.96
C PHE A 390 23.07 -0.46 2.10
N ILE A 391 22.60 -1.03 3.22
CA ILE A 391 22.19 -0.26 4.40
C ILE A 391 23.39 0.52 4.98
N GLN A 392 24.57 -0.09 5.07
CA GLN A 392 25.80 0.58 5.54
C GLN A 392 26.25 1.71 4.61
N ALA A 393 26.10 1.54 3.30
CA ALA A 393 26.41 2.61 2.33
C ALA A 393 25.48 3.83 2.50
N ILE A 394 24.19 3.58 2.82
CA ILE A 394 23.23 4.64 3.15
C ILE A 394 23.61 5.31 4.49
N ALA A 395 23.90 4.51 5.53
CA ALA A 395 24.31 5.03 6.85
C ALA A 395 25.53 5.97 6.77
N LYS A 396 26.49 5.62 5.94
CA LYS A 396 27.69 6.43 5.66
C LYS A 396 27.35 7.80 5.07
N ARG A 397 26.40 7.86 4.13
CA ARG A 397 25.96 9.12 3.51
C ARG A 397 25.07 9.94 4.44
N LEU A 398 24.28 9.28 5.26
CA LEU A 398 23.41 9.93 6.24
C LEU A 398 24.22 10.59 7.38
N ALA A 399 25.39 10.05 7.69
CA ALA A 399 26.31 10.58 8.73
C ALA A 399 27.24 11.68 8.21
N ALA A 400 27.40 11.83 6.88
CA ALA A 400 28.28 12.84 6.26
C ALA A 400 27.61 14.21 6.19
#